data_eab652830b4f2346de3d7639a4b53ed6
#
_entry.id   eab652830b4f2346de3d7639a4b53ed6
#
_cell.length_a   1.000
_cell.length_b   1.000
_cell.length_c   1.000
_cell.angle_alpha   90.00
_cell.angle_beta   90.00
_cell.angle_gamma   90.00
#
_symmetry.space_group_name_H-M   'P 1'
#
loop_
_entity.id
_entity.type
_entity.pdbx_description
1 polymer ?
#
loop_
_entity_poly.entity_id
_entity_poly.type
_entity_poly.pdbx_seq_one_letter_code
_entity_poly.pdbx_strand_id
1 'polypeptide(L)'
;MSFLAPWFLVLSGAIAVPLLIHLMRRRLGVRVDFPAARYLERAEKEHSRTLKIRNLLLMLLRVLALLAIVIAAARPVARWLGAGHAPTAIAVVIDNSLSASAVVNGHPLLDQFKSMARDVLSNATSADRVWLVTIDGRVHGGTPGALREEINRLEPAAGAGDPSGALMRAAGVVRSAGLDARQIALLTDGQRTEWQHPPAIADAQLLLYTPAVAPPLNRAVLLAEARPVRWTPRGAVATRFLSRDSTTYRITLNGRTFARGTAAPNEEVIVRATPPERGWLAGTVELEPDELTGDNIRHFAVWIGPAPSVAVAPGAGPFVKSAIDVLRSSERLVDGHDIAVITADEFTAVPALITAPTDPVRLGAANRALERAGIPWRFGTRRTGDATVRGTGMDGVTVAARYDLVAQPGTPAETLAVVGRDAWMVAGPRYVLIASPLTPEATNLPVRATFIPWLGSVLTERLVGEPGQVITAAPGASLPRPRWADALETIDGQRTALGESLEVPTRAGTYFFIRGGRRVGAVVVNPSADESILDRFTANDLRDRLRTDRTVVASDAPAWSSLAFRAAARRSLIEPALLIALVMLVVEAIAIGARARRVA
;
A
#
# COMPACT_ATOMS: atom_id res chain seq x y z
N MET A 1 20.33 3.42 40.31
CA MET A 1 18.93 3.75 40.52
C MET A 1 18.69 5.18 40.10
N SER A 2 17.62 5.47 39.37
CA SER A 2 17.15 6.83 39.08
C SER A 2 15.68 6.95 39.49
N PHE A 3 15.22 8.17 39.72
CA PHE A 3 13.84 8.44 40.11
C PHE A 3 13.14 9.17 38.98
N LEU A 4 11.95 8.73 38.59
CA LEU A 4 11.13 9.37 37.54
C LEU A 4 10.38 10.60 38.09
N ALA A 5 10.13 10.65 39.40
CA ALA A 5 9.43 11.74 40.06
C ALA A 5 10.15 12.19 41.35
N PRO A 6 11.35 12.79 41.24
CA PRO A 6 12.20 13.10 42.41
C PRO A 6 11.55 14.09 43.39
N TRP A 7 10.56 14.85 42.96
CA TRP A 7 9.81 15.78 43.82
C TRP A 7 9.17 15.12 45.06
N PHE A 8 8.74 13.87 44.90
CA PHE A 8 8.15 13.13 45.99
C PHE A 8 9.15 12.80 47.11
N LEU A 9 10.45 12.90 46.86
CA LEU A 9 11.44 12.76 47.93
C LEU A 9 11.37 13.88 48.96
N VAL A 10 10.84 15.05 48.61
CA VAL A 10 10.57 16.16 49.56
C VAL A 10 9.56 15.73 50.65
N LEU A 11 8.64 14.81 50.30
CA LEU A 11 7.68 14.24 51.28
C LEU A 11 8.39 13.38 52.34
N SER A 12 9.68 13.06 52.19
CA SER A 12 10.45 12.45 53.27
C SER A 12 10.47 13.33 54.55
N GLY A 13 10.22 14.63 54.43
CA GLY A 13 9.99 15.52 55.56
C GLY A 13 8.82 15.07 56.48
N ALA A 14 7.85 14.32 55.92
CA ALA A 14 6.75 13.74 56.72
C ALA A 14 7.23 12.70 57.77
N ILE A 15 8.45 12.16 57.59
CA ILE A 15 9.09 11.25 58.56
C ILE A 15 9.37 11.99 59.88
N ALA A 16 9.55 13.29 59.85
CA ALA A 16 9.70 14.11 61.06
C ALA A 16 8.46 14.07 61.99
N VAL A 17 7.26 13.83 61.43
CA VAL A 17 6.00 13.83 62.20
C VAL A 17 5.95 12.73 63.26
N PRO A 18 6.13 11.44 62.99
CA PRO A 18 6.17 10.39 64.01
C PRO A 18 7.34 10.56 64.98
N LEU A 19 8.46 11.13 64.53
CA LEU A 19 9.61 11.42 65.37
C LEU A 19 9.31 12.54 66.37
N LEU A 20 8.70 13.65 65.92
CA LEU A 20 8.26 14.74 66.77
C LEU A 20 7.20 14.32 67.79
N ILE A 21 6.21 13.52 67.37
CA ILE A 21 5.18 12.98 68.27
C ILE A 21 5.83 12.10 69.33
N HIS A 22 6.84 11.31 68.99
CA HIS A 22 7.57 10.48 69.92
C HIS A 22 8.39 11.31 70.92
N LEU A 23 9.06 12.36 70.48
CA LEU A 23 9.83 13.28 71.31
C LEU A 23 8.92 14.15 72.21
N MET A 24 7.75 14.55 71.70
CA MET A 24 6.80 15.38 72.44
C MET A 24 6.01 14.64 73.52
N ARG A 25 6.05 13.31 73.54
CA ARG A 25 5.50 12.51 74.64
C ARG A 25 6.32 12.67 75.91
N ARG A 26 6.41 13.91 76.45
CA ARG A 26 6.87 14.13 77.77
C ARG A 26 5.86 13.59 78.75
N ARG A 27 6.26 12.70 79.69
CA ARG A 27 5.46 12.23 80.78
C ARG A 27 5.16 13.40 81.68
N LEU A 28 3.94 13.83 81.75
CA LEU A 28 3.38 14.55 82.89
C LEU A 28 3.10 13.52 83.96
N GLY A 29 4.14 13.14 84.71
CA GLY A 29 3.96 12.33 85.89
C GLY A 29 3.79 13.21 87.08
N VAL A 30 2.64 13.19 87.66
CA VAL A 30 2.44 13.72 89.03
C VAL A 30 3.27 12.86 89.98
N ARG A 31 4.26 13.42 90.64
CA ARG A 31 4.98 12.77 91.73
C ARG A 31 4.10 12.62 92.90
N VAL A 32 3.74 11.36 93.22
CA VAL A 32 3.08 11.00 94.53
C VAL A 32 4.12 10.13 95.24
N ASP A 33 4.59 10.63 96.39
CA ASP A 33 5.51 9.90 97.26
C ASP A 33 4.80 8.72 97.95
N PHE A 34 5.12 7.52 97.57
CA PHE A 34 4.59 6.28 98.15
C PHE A 34 5.67 5.54 98.88
N PRO A 35 5.57 5.27 100.20
CA PRO A 35 6.66 4.71 101.00
C PRO A 35 7.12 3.29 100.63
N ALA A 36 6.30 2.50 99.88
CA ALA A 36 6.62 1.15 99.44
C ALA A 36 7.36 1.05 98.06
N ALA A 37 7.79 2.14 97.51
CA ALA A 37 8.39 2.21 96.12
C ALA A 37 9.70 1.42 95.98
N ARG A 38 10.43 1.10 97.05
CA ARG A 38 11.69 0.38 97.01
C ARG A 38 11.64 -1.05 96.44
N TYR A 39 10.51 -1.73 96.58
CA TYR A 39 10.30 -3.08 96.06
C TYR A 39 9.81 -3.13 94.64
N LEU A 40 9.26 -2.05 94.11
CA LEU A 40 8.76 -1.92 92.74
C LEU A 40 9.86 -1.46 91.75
N GLU A 41 10.91 -0.85 92.23
CA GLU A 41 11.97 -0.29 91.34
C GLU A 41 12.68 -1.33 90.45
N ARG A 42 12.84 -2.58 90.91
CA ARG A 42 13.46 -3.65 90.12
C ARG A 42 12.56 -4.17 89.01
N ALA A 43 11.27 -4.40 89.31
CA ALA A 43 10.25 -4.84 88.34
C ALA A 43 9.94 -3.74 87.30
N GLU A 44 9.96 -2.47 87.71
CA GLU A 44 9.72 -1.32 86.85
C GLU A 44 10.86 -1.06 85.90
N LYS A 45 12.14 -1.31 86.28
CA LYS A 45 13.30 -1.15 85.40
C LYS A 45 13.29 -2.17 84.25
N GLU A 46 12.95 -3.43 84.51
CA GLU A 46 12.87 -4.47 83.47
C GLU A 46 11.66 -4.22 82.55
N HIS A 47 10.49 -3.88 83.09
CA HIS A 47 9.32 -3.58 82.27
C HIS A 47 9.45 -2.30 81.47
N SER A 48 10.09 -1.26 82.04
CA SER A 48 10.31 0.02 81.28
C SER A 48 11.29 -0.14 80.15
N ARG A 49 12.29 -1.00 80.27
CA ARG A 49 13.25 -1.29 79.22
C ARG A 49 12.61 -2.01 78.05
N THR A 50 11.78 -2.99 78.30
CA THR A 50 11.04 -3.75 77.26
C THR A 50 10.01 -2.87 76.55
N LEU A 51 9.31 -2.00 77.28
CA LEU A 51 8.35 -1.02 76.71
C LEU A 51 9.04 0.05 75.87
N LYS A 52 10.21 0.53 76.28
CA LYS A 52 11.03 1.48 75.51
C LYS A 52 11.51 0.88 74.21
N ILE A 53 12.05 -0.34 74.21
CA ILE A 53 12.54 -1.05 73.03
C ILE A 53 11.36 -1.28 72.06
N ARG A 54 10.22 -1.74 72.56
CA ARG A 54 9.02 -2.00 71.74
C ARG A 54 8.44 -0.73 71.14
N ASN A 55 8.36 0.37 71.88
CA ASN A 55 7.89 1.67 71.34
C ASN A 55 8.86 2.21 70.30
N LEU A 56 10.13 2.00 70.49
CA LEU A 56 11.17 2.35 69.51
C LEU A 56 11.00 1.51 68.22
N LEU A 57 10.76 0.21 68.35
CA LEU A 57 10.52 -0.70 67.24
C LEU A 57 9.28 -0.33 66.42
N LEU A 58 8.16 0.00 67.10
CA LEU A 58 6.94 0.48 66.45
C LEU A 58 7.16 1.82 65.72
N MET A 59 7.91 2.73 66.33
CA MET A 59 8.30 3.98 65.66
C MET A 59 9.16 3.72 64.44
N LEU A 60 10.13 2.82 64.55
CA LEU A 60 10.99 2.43 63.41
C LEU A 60 10.16 1.83 62.27
N LEU A 61 9.21 0.95 62.55
CA LEU A 61 8.32 0.35 61.56
C LEU A 61 7.50 1.43 60.81
N ARG A 62 6.96 2.42 61.55
CA ARG A 62 6.23 3.57 60.92
C ARG A 62 7.10 4.40 60.02
N VAL A 63 8.28 4.74 60.51
CA VAL A 63 9.28 5.51 59.72
C VAL A 63 9.66 4.76 58.45
N LEU A 64 9.94 3.46 58.54
CA LEU A 64 10.28 2.64 57.41
C LEU A 64 9.11 2.45 56.44
N ALA A 65 7.86 2.28 56.93
CA ALA A 65 6.67 2.20 56.10
C ALA A 65 6.44 3.53 55.30
N LEU A 66 6.54 4.68 55.99
CA LEU A 66 6.45 6.00 55.35
C LEU A 66 7.57 6.20 54.34
N LEU A 67 8.78 5.83 54.69
CA LEU A 67 9.93 5.90 53.74
C LEU A 67 9.68 5.05 52.52
N ALA A 68 9.20 3.82 52.65
CA ALA A 68 8.87 2.93 51.54
C ALA A 68 7.75 3.51 50.65
N ILE A 69 6.74 4.17 51.22
CA ILE A 69 5.67 4.86 50.47
C ILE A 69 6.26 6.08 49.70
N VAL A 70 7.09 6.87 50.36
CA VAL A 70 7.74 8.04 49.71
C VAL A 70 8.64 7.57 48.56
N ILE A 71 9.41 6.50 48.78
CA ILE A 71 10.24 5.91 47.72
C ILE A 71 9.36 5.39 46.57
N ALA A 72 8.25 4.70 46.86
CA ALA A 72 7.33 4.25 45.84
C ALA A 72 6.73 5.43 45.03
N ALA A 73 6.35 6.51 45.71
CA ALA A 73 5.81 7.73 45.07
C ALA A 73 6.86 8.42 44.18
N ALA A 74 8.14 8.37 44.56
CA ALA A 74 9.25 8.91 43.76
C ALA A 74 9.55 8.07 42.49
N ARG A 75 8.83 6.94 42.28
CA ARG A 75 8.95 6.04 41.12
C ARG A 75 10.40 5.63 40.85
N PRO A 76 11.04 4.88 41.76
CA PRO A 76 12.40 4.41 41.57
C PRO A 76 12.46 3.40 40.41
N VAL A 77 13.46 3.56 39.56
CA VAL A 77 13.79 2.62 38.49
C VAL A 77 15.24 2.12 38.68
N ALA A 78 15.41 0.82 38.57
CA ALA A 78 16.72 0.20 38.62
C ALA A 78 16.99 -0.54 37.32
N ARG A 79 18.28 -0.75 36.99
CA ARG A 79 18.67 -1.71 35.95
C ARG A 79 18.27 -3.10 36.42
N TRP A 80 17.78 -3.90 35.49
CA TRP A 80 17.47 -5.30 35.73
C TRP A 80 18.74 -6.04 36.19
N LEU A 81 18.68 -6.64 37.35
CA LEU A 81 19.76 -7.50 37.87
C LEU A 81 19.51 -8.92 37.36
N GLY A 82 20.10 -9.28 36.22
CA GLY A 82 19.92 -10.60 35.58
C GLY A 82 20.25 -10.57 34.09
N ALA A 83 19.67 -11.43 33.28
CA ALA A 83 19.95 -11.63 31.86
C ALA A 83 19.53 -10.44 30.93
N GLY A 84 19.95 -9.22 31.27
CA GLY A 84 19.95 -8.07 30.38
C GLY A 84 18.76 -7.13 30.43
N HIS A 85 17.47 -7.56 30.36
CA HIS A 85 16.30 -6.70 30.27
C HIS A 85 15.02 -7.32 30.84
N ALA A 86 14.01 -6.50 31.12
CA ALA A 86 12.67 -6.97 31.52
C ALA A 86 11.94 -7.61 30.32
N PRO A 87 10.97 -8.52 30.58
CA PRO A 87 10.14 -9.08 29.52
C PRO A 87 9.55 -7.99 28.63
N THR A 88 9.78 -8.09 27.33
CA THR A 88 9.45 -7.07 26.34
C THR A 88 8.62 -7.63 25.20
N ALA A 89 7.59 -6.90 24.81
CA ALA A 89 6.90 -7.11 23.54
C ALA A 89 7.59 -6.29 22.46
N ILE A 90 8.22 -6.95 21.48
CA ILE A 90 8.92 -6.27 20.40
C ILE A 90 8.43 -6.75 19.04
N ALA A 91 8.06 -5.80 18.18
CA ALA A 91 7.80 -6.06 16.76
C ALA A 91 8.95 -5.49 15.93
N VAL A 92 9.63 -6.34 15.19
CA VAL A 92 10.64 -5.95 14.21
C VAL A 92 9.91 -5.70 12.89
N VAL A 93 9.90 -4.45 12.45
CA VAL A 93 9.30 -4.04 11.18
C VAL A 93 10.41 -3.91 10.16
N ILE A 94 10.36 -4.71 9.11
CA ILE A 94 11.35 -4.72 8.03
C ILE A 94 10.69 -4.16 6.76
N ASP A 95 11.32 -3.14 6.23
CA ASP A 95 11.04 -2.65 4.90
C ASP A 95 11.60 -3.64 3.87
N ASN A 96 10.69 -4.35 3.22
CA ASN A 96 10.98 -5.27 2.13
C ASN A 96 10.43 -4.77 0.79
N SER A 97 10.22 -3.44 0.63
CA SER A 97 9.84 -2.83 -0.63
C SER A 97 10.89 -3.09 -1.73
N LEU A 98 10.53 -2.80 -2.96
CA LEU A 98 11.47 -2.88 -4.07
C LEU A 98 12.65 -1.93 -3.86
N SER A 99 12.40 -0.69 -3.41
CA SER A 99 13.43 0.32 -3.15
C SER A 99 14.45 -0.12 -2.09
N ALA A 100 14.04 -0.93 -1.10
CA ALA A 100 14.93 -1.54 -0.12
C ALA A 100 15.87 -2.60 -0.72
N SER A 101 15.62 -3.07 -1.95
CA SER A 101 16.54 -3.97 -2.65
C SER A 101 17.70 -3.24 -3.34
N ALA A 102 17.70 -1.90 -3.37
CA ALA A 102 18.77 -1.11 -3.97
C ALA A 102 20.13 -1.43 -3.33
N VAL A 103 21.15 -1.54 -4.19
CA VAL A 103 22.52 -1.81 -3.76
C VAL A 103 23.17 -0.52 -3.24
N VAL A 104 23.52 -0.51 -1.96
CA VAL A 104 24.21 0.60 -1.29
C VAL A 104 25.53 0.08 -0.72
N ASN A 105 26.63 0.73 -1.06
CA ASN A 105 27.98 0.28 -0.66
C ASN A 105 28.28 -1.19 -1.04
N GLY A 106 27.78 -1.66 -2.19
CA GLY A 106 28.05 -3.00 -2.71
C GLY A 106 27.16 -4.12 -2.16
N HIS A 107 26.19 -3.80 -1.29
CA HIS A 107 25.25 -4.76 -0.72
C HIS A 107 23.82 -4.27 -0.85
N PRO A 108 22.84 -5.16 -1.13
CA PRO A 108 21.42 -4.81 -1.05
C PRO A 108 21.07 -4.30 0.35
N LEU A 109 20.31 -3.21 0.42
CA LEU A 109 19.93 -2.61 1.69
C LEU A 109 19.06 -3.57 2.54
N LEU A 110 18.20 -4.35 1.90
CA LEU A 110 17.41 -5.38 2.56
C LEU A 110 18.27 -6.41 3.29
N ASP A 111 19.44 -6.78 2.75
CA ASP A 111 20.34 -7.72 3.42
C ASP A 111 20.95 -7.12 4.70
N GLN A 112 21.21 -5.82 4.69
CA GLN A 112 21.60 -5.10 5.90
C GLN A 112 20.46 -5.11 6.93
N PHE A 113 19.23 -4.84 6.51
CA PHE A 113 18.05 -4.89 7.39
C PHE A 113 17.86 -6.29 7.98
N LYS A 114 18.00 -7.35 7.17
CA LYS A 114 17.94 -8.73 7.63
C LYS A 114 19.00 -9.02 8.70
N SER A 115 20.22 -8.56 8.50
CA SER A 115 21.29 -8.74 9.48
C SER A 115 20.96 -8.05 10.81
N MET A 116 20.55 -6.78 10.74
CA MET A 116 20.18 -6.01 11.92
C MET A 116 19.00 -6.62 12.69
N ALA A 117 17.98 -7.09 11.97
CA ALA A 117 16.83 -7.76 12.55
C ALA A 117 17.22 -9.06 13.28
N ARG A 118 18.13 -9.86 12.69
CA ARG A 118 18.66 -11.07 13.34
C ARG A 118 19.45 -10.76 14.61
N ASP A 119 20.22 -9.67 14.61
CA ASP A 119 20.99 -9.22 15.77
C ASP A 119 20.04 -8.83 16.93
N VAL A 120 18.94 -8.13 16.63
CA VAL A 120 17.91 -7.84 17.64
C VAL A 120 17.30 -9.13 18.18
N LEU A 121 16.90 -10.06 17.31
CA LEU A 121 16.33 -11.34 17.75
C LEU A 121 17.31 -12.23 18.52
N SER A 122 18.63 -12.04 18.34
CA SER A 122 19.63 -12.75 19.12
C SER A 122 19.69 -12.32 20.59
N ASN A 123 19.26 -11.08 20.87
CA ASN A 123 19.19 -10.53 22.21
C ASN A 123 17.88 -10.83 22.94
N ALA A 124 16.89 -11.40 22.25
CA ALA A 124 15.60 -11.76 22.83
C ALA A 124 15.71 -13.01 23.71
N THR A 125 14.99 -13.00 24.84
CA THR A 125 14.91 -14.10 25.81
C THR A 125 13.59 -14.88 25.66
N SER A 126 13.45 -16.00 26.35
CA SER A 126 12.19 -16.76 26.38
C SER A 126 11.03 -16.03 27.06
N ALA A 127 11.31 -14.98 27.84
CA ALA A 127 10.29 -14.15 28.48
C ALA A 127 9.71 -13.08 27.55
N ASP A 128 10.33 -12.84 26.41
CA ASP A 128 9.90 -11.84 25.43
C ASP A 128 8.83 -12.39 24.51
N ARG A 129 8.06 -11.48 23.93
CA ARG A 129 7.14 -11.75 22.85
C ARG A 129 7.64 -11.02 21.61
N VAL A 130 7.93 -11.77 20.56
CA VAL A 130 8.56 -11.23 19.35
C VAL A 130 7.70 -11.45 18.11
N TRP A 131 7.68 -10.45 17.25
CA TRP A 131 6.99 -10.49 15.94
C TRP A 131 7.89 -9.92 14.85
N LEU A 132 7.77 -10.48 13.68
CA LEU A 132 8.26 -9.93 12.43
C LEU A 132 7.06 -9.34 11.67
N VAL A 133 7.17 -8.10 11.25
CA VAL A 133 6.18 -7.42 10.41
C VAL A 133 6.89 -6.90 9.17
N THR A 134 6.37 -7.18 8.00
CA THR A 134 6.92 -6.67 6.74
C THR A 134 5.99 -5.62 6.15
N ILE A 135 6.51 -4.67 5.39
CA ILE A 135 5.68 -3.60 4.82
C ILE A 135 4.75 -4.08 3.71
N ASP A 136 4.98 -5.28 3.16
CA ASP A 136 4.03 -5.97 2.28
C ASP A 136 2.81 -6.55 3.03
N GLY A 137 2.73 -6.37 4.35
CA GLY A 137 1.56 -6.67 5.16
C GLY A 137 1.59 -7.97 5.94
N ARG A 138 2.66 -8.77 5.85
CA ARG A 138 2.77 -10.03 6.59
C ARG A 138 3.12 -9.78 8.06
N VAL A 139 2.54 -10.59 8.95
CA VAL A 139 2.81 -10.55 10.39
C VAL A 139 3.07 -11.97 10.87
N HIS A 140 4.26 -12.23 11.37
CA HIS A 140 4.66 -13.51 11.92
C HIS A 140 5.03 -13.35 13.39
N GLY A 141 4.37 -14.08 14.26
CA GLY A 141 4.72 -14.20 15.67
C GLY A 141 5.34 -15.56 15.95
N GLY A 142 6.30 -15.63 16.86
CA GLY A 142 6.91 -16.93 17.17
C GLY A 142 8.14 -16.84 18.07
N THR A 143 8.92 -17.91 18.09
CA THR A 143 10.21 -17.92 18.79
C THR A 143 11.26 -17.14 18.00
N PRO A 144 12.27 -16.55 18.66
CA PRO A 144 13.35 -15.84 17.96
C PRO A 144 14.04 -16.70 16.88
N GLY A 145 14.14 -18.02 17.09
CA GLY A 145 14.71 -18.95 16.10
C GLY A 145 13.86 -19.06 14.84
N ALA A 146 12.54 -19.28 14.99
CA ALA A 146 11.63 -19.37 13.86
C ALA A 146 11.58 -18.07 13.05
N LEU A 147 11.56 -16.90 13.72
CA LEU A 147 11.55 -15.62 13.03
C LEU A 147 12.85 -15.32 12.29
N ARG A 148 14.01 -15.81 12.77
CA ARG A 148 15.27 -15.70 12.01
C ARG A 148 15.20 -16.49 10.70
N GLU A 149 14.59 -17.67 10.69
CA GLU A 149 14.37 -18.42 9.45
C GLU A 149 13.45 -17.69 8.46
N GLU A 150 12.38 -17.05 8.97
CA GLU A 150 11.52 -16.21 8.12
C GLU A 150 12.27 -15.00 7.54
N ILE A 151 13.11 -14.33 8.35
CA ILE A 151 13.95 -13.22 7.88
C ILE A 151 14.92 -13.68 6.78
N ASN A 152 15.50 -14.87 6.89
CA ASN A 152 16.40 -15.40 5.86
C ASN A 152 15.69 -15.61 4.51
N ARG A 153 14.42 -16.05 4.55
CA ARG A 153 13.59 -16.29 3.36
C ARG A 153 12.94 -15.03 2.78
N LEU A 154 13.09 -13.90 3.47
CA LEU A 154 12.46 -12.66 3.03
C LEU A 154 13.05 -12.22 1.68
N GLU A 155 12.19 -12.00 0.71
CA GLU A 155 12.54 -11.46 -0.61
C GLU A 155 11.95 -10.04 -0.76
N PRO A 156 12.53 -9.20 -1.65
CA PRO A 156 11.93 -7.92 -1.98
C PRO A 156 10.51 -8.11 -2.52
N ALA A 157 9.56 -7.33 -2.02
CA ALA A 157 8.23 -7.28 -2.57
C ALA A 157 8.25 -6.50 -3.89
N ALA A 158 7.58 -7.01 -4.91
CA ALA A 158 7.43 -6.27 -6.18
C ALA A 158 6.33 -5.20 -6.10
N GLY A 159 5.52 -5.19 -5.03
CA GLY A 159 4.46 -4.20 -4.78
C GLY A 159 4.95 -2.98 -4.01
N ALA A 160 4.16 -1.91 -4.06
CA ALA A 160 4.35 -0.78 -3.15
C ALA A 160 4.14 -1.24 -1.71
N GLY A 161 5.02 -0.79 -0.81
CA GLY A 161 4.88 -1.04 0.61
C GLY A 161 3.72 -0.26 1.22
N ASP A 162 3.20 -0.76 2.35
CA ASP A 162 2.29 -0.02 3.22
C ASP A 162 2.95 0.15 4.60
N PRO A 163 3.93 1.07 4.73
CA PRO A 163 4.63 1.27 5.98
C PRO A 163 3.70 1.76 7.11
N SER A 164 2.68 2.52 6.76
CA SER A 164 1.67 2.99 7.72
C SER A 164 0.86 1.83 8.29
N GLY A 165 0.35 0.95 7.44
CA GLY A 165 -0.35 -0.25 7.88
C GLY A 165 0.55 -1.23 8.63
N ALA A 166 1.81 -1.39 8.23
CA ALA A 166 2.78 -2.23 8.93
C ALA A 166 3.03 -1.72 10.35
N LEU A 167 3.22 -0.42 10.54
CA LEU A 167 3.37 0.18 11.86
C LEU A 167 2.11 0.03 12.73
N MET A 168 0.93 0.19 12.17
CA MET A 168 -0.33 -0.01 12.89
C MET A 168 -0.50 -1.47 13.32
N ARG A 169 -0.15 -2.42 12.46
CA ARG A 169 -0.15 -3.86 12.79
C ARG A 169 0.87 -4.16 13.89
N ALA A 170 2.10 -3.62 13.78
CA ALA A 170 3.13 -3.76 14.80
C ALA A 170 2.67 -3.21 16.16
N ALA A 171 2.07 -2.01 16.19
CA ALA A 171 1.51 -1.43 17.40
C ALA A 171 0.38 -2.29 17.99
N GLY A 172 -0.46 -2.89 17.15
CA GLY A 172 -1.52 -3.80 17.55
C GLY A 172 -0.98 -5.06 18.26
N VAL A 173 0.00 -5.74 17.66
CA VAL A 173 0.54 -6.99 18.23
C VAL A 173 1.34 -6.74 19.51
N VAL A 174 2.14 -5.68 19.62
CA VAL A 174 2.87 -5.40 20.87
C VAL A 174 1.93 -4.97 22.00
N ARG A 175 0.82 -4.32 21.68
CA ARG A 175 -0.23 -3.97 22.67
C ARG A 175 -0.95 -5.21 23.18
N SER A 176 -1.29 -6.15 22.31
CA SER A 176 -1.99 -7.38 22.66
C SER A 176 -1.16 -8.35 23.51
N ALA A 177 0.16 -8.18 23.58
CA ALA A 177 1.06 -9.03 24.35
C ALA A 177 0.88 -8.96 25.87
N GLY A 178 0.26 -7.90 26.40
CA GLY A 178 0.04 -7.72 27.83
C GLY A 178 1.31 -7.44 28.64
N LEU A 179 2.43 -7.07 27.98
CA LEU A 179 3.68 -6.70 28.64
C LEU A 179 3.79 -5.17 28.76
N ASP A 180 4.40 -4.70 29.86
CA ASP A 180 4.57 -3.27 30.13
C ASP A 180 5.60 -2.62 29.17
N ALA A 181 6.68 -3.34 28.89
CA ALA A 181 7.71 -2.89 27.95
C ALA A 181 7.29 -3.25 26.52
N ARG A 182 7.03 -2.22 25.70
CA ARG A 182 6.59 -2.36 24.32
C ARG A 182 7.53 -1.60 23.42
N GLN A 183 8.04 -2.27 22.38
CA GLN A 183 8.98 -1.69 21.44
C GLN A 183 8.62 -2.06 20.00
N ILE A 184 8.78 -1.12 19.08
CA ILE A 184 8.72 -1.33 17.64
C ILE A 184 10.09 -0.99 17.09
N ALA A 185 10.74 -1.94 16.44
CA ALA A 185 12.05 -1.78 15.85
C ALA A 185 11.86 -1.67 14.32
N LEU A 186 11.92 -0.45 13.80
CA LEU A 186 11.67 -0.13 12.39
C LEU A 186 12.97 0.01 11.63
N LEU A 187 13.08 -0.78 10.58
CA LEU A 187 14.15 -0.76 9.58
C LEU A 187 13.53 -0.36 8.24
N THR A 188 13.84 0.82 7.75
CA THR A 188 13.31 1.35 6.48
C THR A 188 14.36 2.16 5.76
N ASP A 189 14.26 2.23 4.44
CA ASP A 189 15.08 3.14 3.64
C ASP A 189 14.63 4.61 3.75
N GLY A 190 13.42 4.86 4.29
CA GLY A 190 12.88 6.19 4.50
C GLY A 190 12.41 6.90 3.24
N GLN A 191 11.99 6.14 2.22
CA GLN A 191 11.59 6.68 0.92
C GLN A 191 10.47 7.73 1.06
N ARG A 192 10.62 8.89 0.39
CA ARG A 192 9.70 10.02 0.56
C ARG A 192 8.29 9.74 0.05
N THR A 193 8.16 8.93 -0.98
CA THR A 193 6.87 8.57 -1.58
C THR A 193 6.00 7.76 -0.62
N GLU A 194 6.60 6.90 0.21
CA GLU A 194 5.91 6.03 1.15
C GLU A 194 5.61 6.70 2.50
N TRP A 195 6.51 7.57 2.98
CA TRP A 195 6.47 8.17 4.31
C TRP A 195 5.86 9.57 4.35
N GLN A 196 4.96 9.91 3.42
CA GLN A 196 4.31 11.23 3.40
C GLN A 196 3.39 11.46 4.61
N HIS A 197 2.65 10.44 5.02
CA HIS A 197 1.64 10.51 6.08
C HIS A 197 1.78 9.34 7.06
N PRO A 198 2.86 9.27 7.85
CA PRO A 198 3.03 8.19 8.81
C PRO A 198 2.02 8.28 9.95
N PRO A 199 1.57 7.14 10.51
CA PRO A 199 0.65 7.12 11.64
C PRO A 199 1.34 7.58 12.92
N ALA A 200 0.57 8.15 13.84
CA ALA A 200 1.02 8.35 15.21
C ALA A 200 0.99 7.03 15.98
N ILE A 201 2.08 6.69 16.67
CA ILE A 201 2.17 5.49 17.50
C ILE A 201 2.13 5.91 18.97
N ALA A 202 1.13 5.44 19.69
CA ALA A 202 1.04 5.58 21.12
C ALA A 202 1.47 4.28 21.84
N ASP A 203 1.90 4.38 23.09
CA ASP A 203 2.13 3.26 24.02
C ASP A 203 3.25 2.29 23.67
N ALA A 204 4.10 2.59 22.67
CA ALA A 204 5.29 1.82 22.36
C ALA A 204 6.50 2.75 22.12
N GLN A 205 7.70 2.28 22.44
CA GLN A 205 8.91 2.95 22.02
C GLN A 205 9.23 2.55 20.58
N LEU A 206 9.46 3.53 19.72
CA LEU A 206 9.91 3.31 18.36
C LEU A 206 11.42 3.43 18.27
N LEU A 207 12.08 2.39 17.80
CA LEU A 207 13.50 2.37 17.46
C LEU A 207 13.62 2.44 15.94
N LEU A 208 14.05 3.59 15.43
CA LEU A 208 14.12 3.89 14.00
C LEU A 208 15.55 3.76 13.48
N TYR A 209 15.69 3.07 12.36
CA TYR A 209 16.89 3.09 11.53
C TYR A 209 16.53 3.44 10.09
N THR A 210 17.27 4.39 9.54
CA THR A 210 17.33 4.69 8.11
C THR A 210 18.80 4.84 7.70
N PRO A 211 19.18 4.44 6.46
CA PRO A 211 20.55 4.61 5.98
C PRO A 211 20.96 6.09 5.98
N ALA A 212 22.13 6.37 6.51
CA ALA A 212 22.72 7.72 6.46
C ALA A 212 23.35 8.05 5.10
N VAL A 213 23.62 7.04 4.29
CA VAL A 213 24.24 7.17 2.96
C VAL A 213 23.19 7.62 1.95
N ALA A 214 23.58 8.53 1.05
CA ALA A 214 22.71 8.96 -0.04
C ALA A 214 22.28 7.77 -0.91
N PRO A 215 21.02 7.76 -1.42
CA PRO A 215 20.58 6.72 -2.33
C PRO A 215 21.39 6.74 -3.63
N PRO A 216 21.54 5.58 -4.30
CA PRO A 216 22.18 5.53 -5.59
C PRO A 216 21.37 6.30 -6.64
N LEU A 217 22.02 6.67 -7.74
CA LEU A 217 21.34 7.18 -8.91
C LEU A 217 20.58 6.05 -9.56
N ASN A 218 19.31 6.26 -9.85
CA ASN A 218 18.43 5.25 -10.40
C ASN A 218 17.99 5.56 -11.83
N ARG A 219 17.88 4.53 -12.66
CA ARG A 219 17.24 4.54 -13.97
C ARG A 219 16.12 3.51 -13.95
N ALA A 220 14.93 3.91 -14.36
CA ALA A 220 13.76 3.04 -14.30
C ALA A 220 12.89 3.15 -15.54
N VAL A 221 12.16 2.09 -15.84
CA VAL A 221 11.07 2.13 -16.83
C VAL A 221 9.78 2.50 -16.11
N LEU A 222 9.33 3.74 -16.26
CA LEU A 222 8.12 4.24 -15.60
C LEU A 222 6.83 3.84 -16.33
N LEU A 223 6.90 3.69 -17.66
CA LEU A 223 5.77 3.35 -18.52
C LEU A 223 6.22 2.34 -19.57
N ALA A 224 5.40 1.32 -19.79
CA ALA A 224 5.50 0.40 -20.93
C ALA A 224 4.08 -0.06 -21.28
N GLU A 225 3.57 0.36 -22.42
CA GLU A 225 2.22 -0.02 -22.86
C GLU A 225 2.11 -0.12 -24.38
N ALA A 226 1.30 -1.05 -24.86
CA ALA A 226 0.93 -1.13 -26.26
C ALA A 226 -0.19 -0.14 -26.59
N ARG A 227 -0.03 0.65 -27.63
CA ARG A 227 -1.02 1.63 -28.11
C ARG A 227 -1.36 1.41 -29.59
N PRO A 228 -2.59 0.97 -29.89
CA PRO A 228 -3.56 0.41 -28.96
C PRO A 228 -3.12 -0.93 -28.40
N VAL A 229 -3.86 -1.49 -27.43
CA VAL A 229 -3.61 -2.85 -26.91
C VAL A 229 -3.78 -3.93 -27.98
N ARG A 230 -4.58 -3.65 -28.99
CA ARG A 230 -4.80 -4.49 -30.16
C ARG A 230 -4.14 -3.92 -31.39
N TRP A 231 -3.22 -4.66 -31.98
CA TRP A 231 -2.58 -4.29 -33.27
C TRP A 231 -3.22 -5.07 -34.43
N THR A 232 -3.49 -4.36 -35.51
CA THR A 232 -4.06 -4.92 -36.74
C THR A 232 -3.36 -4.36 -37.99
N PRO A 233 -2.31 -4.97 -38.43
CA PRO A 233 -1.28 -5.75 -37.76
C PRO A 233 -0.21 -4.89 -37.08
N ARG A 234 -0.29 -3.55 -37.15
CA ARG A 234 0.71 -2.60 -36.66
C ARG A 234 0.17 -1.79 -35.48
N GLY A 235 1.05 -1.43 -34.58
CA GLY A 235 0.79 -0.56 -33.47
C GLY A 235 2.05 0.10 -32.97
N ALA A 236 2.01 0.64 -31.76
CA ALA A 236 3.16 1.28 -31.13
C ALA A 236 3.31 0.81 -29.69
N VAL A 237 4.53 0.86 -29.19
CA VAL A 237 4.83 0.76 -27.75
C VAL A 237 5.17 2.15 -27.27
N ALA A 238 4.42 2.66 -26.29
CA ALA A 238 4.74 3.87 -25.57
C ALA A 238 5.54 3.51 -24.32
N THR A 239 6.65 4.21 -24.11
CA THR A 239 7.52 4.01 -22.97
C THR A 239 8.06 5.34 -22.45
N ARG A 240 8.29 5.41 -21.13
CA ARG A 240 8.89 6.58 -20.47
C ARG A 240 9.85 6.11 -19.41
N PHE A 241 10.97 6.84 -19.27
CA PHE A 241 12.07 6.45 -18.41
C PHE A 241 12.35 7.52 -17.37
N LEU A 242 12.66 7.08 -16.15
CA LEU A 242 13.36 7.88 -15.16
C LEU A 242 14.86 7.76 -15.44
N SER A 243 15.52 8.86 -15.69
CA SER A 243 16.98 8.91 -15.83
C SER A 243 17.47 10.35 -15.66
N ARG A 244 18.73 10.56 -15.34
CA ARG A 244 19.37 11.90 -15.37
C ARG A 244 19.90 12.25 -16.75
N ASP A 245 20.40 11.24 -17.45
CA ASP A 245 21.03 11.37 -18.76
C ASP A 245 20.28 10.52 -19.79
N SER A 246 20.62 10.66 -21.06
CA SER A 246 20.09 9.80 -22.10
C SER A 246 20.39 8.33 -21.79
N THR A 247 19.38 7.48 -21.88
CA THR A 247 19.48 6.06 -21.57
C THR A 247 19.15 5.20 -22.78
N THR A 248 19.85 4.08 -22.94
CA THR A 248 19.55 3.08 -23.96
C THR A 248 18.49 2.13 -23.47
N TYR A 249 17.56 1.79 -24.35
CA TYR A 249 16.49 0.84 -24.04
C TYR A 249 16.38 -0.25 -25.10
N ARG A 250 15.85 -1.37 -24.69
CA ARG A 250 15.47 -2.50 -25.56
C ARG A 250 14.00 -2.85 -25.30
N ILE A 251 13.23 -3.04 -26.38
CA ILE A 251 11.86 -3.54 -26.31
C ILE A 251 11.86 -4.95 -26.89
N THR A 252 11.24 -5.89 -26.18
CA THR A 252 11.05 -7.25 -26.68
C THR A 252 9.56 -7.61 -26.77
N LEU A 253 9.23 -8.50 -27.71
CA LEU A 253 7.93 -9.16 -27.80
C LEU A 253 8.18 -10.67 -27.86
N ASN A 254 7.58 -11.40 -26.93
CA ASN A 254 7.77 -12.84 -26.78
C ASN A 254 9.24 -13.26 -26.77
N GLY A 255 10.09 -12.49 -26.05
CA GLY A 255 11.54 -12.70 -25.94
C GLY A 255 12.37 -12.28 -27.18
N ARG A 256 11.74 -11.88 -28.30
CA ARG A 256 12.43 -11.39 -29.48
C ARG A 256 12.53 -9.87 -29.47
N THR A 257 13.70 -9.35 -29.85
CA THR A 257 13.90 -7.89 -29.96
C THR A 257 12.93 -7.28 -30.97
N PHE A 258 12.07 -6.40 -30.47
CA PHE A 258 11.16 -5.61 -31.29
C PHE A 258 11.79 -4.30 -31.71
N ALA A 259 12.49 -3.61 -30.80
CA ALA A 259 13.21 -2.37 -31.09
C ALA A 259 14.31 -2.10 -30.06
N ARG A 260 15.23 -1.21 -30.44
CA ARG A 260 16.24 -0.61 -29.56
C ARG A 260 16.36 0.86 -29.89
N GLY A 261 16.73 1.67 -28.88
CA GLY A 261 16.90 3.09 -29.07
C GLY A 261 17.53 3.77 -27.87
N THR A 262 17.59 5.08 -27.93
CA THR A 262 18.02 5.96 -26.85
C THR A 262 16.91 6.97 -26.58
N ALA A 263 16.65 7.26 -25.33
CA ALA A 263 15.65 8.24 -24.90
C ALA A 263 16.30 9.33 -24.06
N ALA A 264 15.81 10.55 -24.17
CA ALA A 264 16.17 11.64 -23.28
C ALA A 264 15.48 11.48 -21.89
N PRO A 265 15.98 12.16 -20.84
CA PRO A 265 15.40 12.10 -19.53
C PRO A 265 13.90 12.46 -19.53
N ASN A 266 13.07 11.60 -18.91
CA ASN A 266 11.63 11.76 -18.77
C ASN A 266 10.83 11.90 -20.09
N GLU A 267 11.46 11.66 -21.25
CA GLU A 267 10.80 11.68 -22.55
C GLU A 267 9.85 10.47 -22.68
N GLU A 268 8.67 10.70 -23.26
CA GLU A 268 7.80 9.62 -23.72
C GLU A 268 8.16 9.26 -25.16
N VAL A 269 8.66 8.05 -25.34
CA VAL A 269 9.06 7.53 -26.64
C VAL A 269 7.96 6.62 -27.19
N ILE A 270 7.56 6.85 -28.44
CA ILE A 270 6.59 6.01 -29.14
C ILE A 270 7.31 5.23 -30.25
N VAL A 271 7.44 3.93 -30.05
CA VAL A 271 8.18 3.04 -30.95
C VAL A 271 7.22 2.25 -31.83
N ARG A 272 7.46 2.28 -33.14
CA ARG A 272 6.71 1.51 -34.15
C ARG A 272 7.66 0.59 -34.88
N ALA A 273 7.33 -0.69 -34.89
CA ALA A 273 8.06 -1.70 -35.68
C ALA A 273 7.11 -2.83 -36.09
N THR A 274 7.58 -3.74 -36.91
CA THR A 274 6.80 -4.91 -37.33
C THR A 274 6.85 -5.98 -36.21
N PRO A 275 5.71 -6.47 -35.70
CA PRO A 275 5.69 -7.50 -34.68
C PRO A 275 6.19 -8.84 -35.23
N PRO A 276 6.88 -9.65 -34.39
CA PRO A 276 7.47 -10.93 -34.83
C PRO A 276 6.42 -12.03 -35.05
N GLU A 277 5.29 -11.99 -34.39
CA GLU A 277 4.29 -13.05 -34.34
C GLU A 277 2.88 -12.46 -34.17
N ARG A 278 1.85 -13.31 -34.33
CA ARG A 278 0.44 -12.98 -34.10
C ARG A 278 -0.06 -13.62 -32.80
N GLY A 279 -1.17 -13.12 -32.28
CA GLY A 279 -1.80 -13.60 -31.05
C GLY A 279 -1.46 -12.72 -29.85
N TRP A 280 -1.69 -13.26 -28.65
CA TRP A 280 -1.32 -12.60 -27.39
C TRP A 280 0.18 -12.75 -27.15
N LEU A 281 0.88 -11.65 -27.08
CA LEU A 281 2.31 -11.61 -26.82
C LEU A 281 2.61 -10.85 -25.52
N ALA A 282 3.56 -11.38 -24.75
CA ALA A 282 4.18 -10.68 -23.65
C ALA A 282 5.28 -9.77 -24.20
N GLY A 283 5.32 -8.53 -23.72
CA GLY A 283 6.36 -7.58 -24.06
C GLY A 283 7.11 -7.13 -22.82
N THR A 284 8.37 -6.74 -23.00
CA THR A 284 9.18 -6.05 -21.99
C THR A 284 9.82 -4.81 -22.59
N VAL A 285 9.97 -3.80 -21.75
CA VAL A 285 10.88 -2.68 -21.99
C VAL A 285 11.99 -2.79 -20.95
N GLU A 286 13.23 -2.78 -21.39
CA GLU A 286 14.40 -3.10 -20.59
C GLU A 286 15.45 -2.00 -20.70
N LEU A 287 16.05 -1.64 -19.57
CA LEU A 287 17.25 -0.81 -19.46
C LEU A 287 18.46 -1.68 -19.12
N GLU A 288 19.65 -1.12 -19.23
CA GLU A 288 20.83 -1.72 -18.63
C GLU A 288 20.69 -1.74 -17.11
N PRO A 289 21.03 -2.87 -16.45
CA PRO A 289 20.94 -2.99 -15.00
C PRO A 289 21.77 -1.92 -14.27
N ASP A 290 21.20 -1.39 -13.19
CA ASP A 290 21.89 -0.51 -12.25
C ASP A 290 21.71 -1.04 -10.82
N GLU A 291 21.85 -0.19 -9.82
CA GLU A 291 21.79 -0.56 -8.39
C GLU A 291 20.39 -1.01 -7.93
N LEU A 292 19.32 -0.68 -8.68
CA LEU A 292 17.94 -1.15 -8.43
C LEU A 292 17.43 -1.93 -9.64
N THR A 293 17.85 -3.19 -9.77
CA THR A 293 17.55 -3.99 -10.96
C THR A 293 16.07 -4.30 -11.19
N GLY A 294 15.25 -4.24 -10.15
CA GLY A 294 13.84 -4.63 -10.21
C GLY A 294 12.93 -3.70 -11.01
N ASP A 295 13.33 -2.46 -11.26
CA ASP A 295 12.60 -1.45 -12.05
C ASP A 295 13.24 -1.15 -13.41
N ASN A 296 14.35 -1.81 -13.73
CA ASN A 296 14.97 -1.73 -15.06
C ASN A 296 14.17 -2.48 -16.14
N ILE A 297 13.19 -3.30 -15.74
CA ILE A 297 12.33 -4.06 -16.64
C ILE A 297 10.88 -3.77 -16.32
N ARG A 298 10.10 -3.39 -17.36
CA ARG A 298 8.65 -3.22 -17.24
C ARG A 298 7.93 -4.04 -18.28
N HIS A 299 6.91 -4.76 -17.86
CA HIS A 299 6.14 -5.68 -18.67
C HIS A 299 4.93 -4.97 -19.28
N PHE A 300 4.51 -5.45 -20.46
CA PHE A 300 3.24 -5.10 -21.08
C PHE A 300 2.70 -6.29 -21.87
N ALA A 301 1.45 -6.21 -22.29
CA ALA A 301 0.82 -7.22 -23.14
C ALA A 301 0.23 -6.56 -24.38
N VAL A 302 0.23 -7.28 -25.50
CA VAL A 302 -0.36 -6.85 -26.75
C VAL A 302 -1.01 -8.03 -27.46
N TRP A 303 -2.17 -7.77 -28.07
CA TRP A 303 -2.77 -8.73 -28.99
C TRP A 303 -2.51 -8.29 -30.43
N ILE A 304 -1.99 -9.19 -31.26
CA ILE A 304 -1.68 -8.93 -32.67
C ILE A 304 -2.53 -9.84 -33.55
N GLY A 305 -3.43 -9.23 -34.29
CA GLY A 305 -4.37 -9.92 -35.15
C GLY A 305 -4.19 -9.59 -36.63
N PRO A 306 -4.93 -10.29 -37.50
CA PRO A 306 -5.04 -9.89 -38.88
C PRO A 306 -5.76 -8.55 -38.99
N ALA A 307 -5.51 -7.83 -40.08
CA ALA A 307 -6.30 -6.66 -40.44
C ALA A 307 -7.78 -7.10 -40.61
N PRO A 308 -8.76 -6.39 -40.03
CA PRO A 308 -10.16 -6.75 -40.24
C PRO A 308 -10.58 -6.51 -41.69
N SER A 309 -11.48 -7.36 -42.17
CA SER A 309 -12.05 -7.19 -43.50
C SER A 309 -13.30 -6.28 -43.43
N VAL A 310 -13.37 -5.30 -44.37
CA VAL A 310 -14.39 -4.26 -44.34
C VAL A 310 -15.11 -4.14 -45.68
N ALA A 311 -16.44 -4.28 -45.65
CA ALA A 311 -17.32 -3.91 -46.74
C ALA A 311 -17.80 -2.48 -46.62
N VAL A 312 -17.82 -1.72 -47.69
CA VAL A 312 -18.37 -0.36 -47.74
C VAL A 312 -19.57 -0.33 -48.66
N ALA A 313 -20.72 0.00 -48.10
CA ALA A 313 -21.92 0.12 -48.93
C ALA A 313 -21.88 1.39 -49.82
N PRO A 314 -22.50 1.36 -50.99
CA PRO A 314 -22.54 2.52 -51.89
C PRO A 314 -23.06 3.80 -51.23
N GLY A 315 -24.05 3.67 -50.34
CA GLY A 315 -24.65 4.79 -49.61
C GLY A 315 -23.74 5.44 -48.55
N ALA A 316 -22.62 4.84 -48.19
CA ALA A 316 -21.71 5.40 -47.18
C ALA A 316 -20.96 6.67 -47.64
N GLY A 317 -20.97 6.95 -48.92
CA GLY A 317 -20.43 8.18 -49.50
C GLY A 317 -18.95 8.13 -49.88
N PRO A 318 -18.47 9.09 -50.73
CA PRO A 318 -17.13 9.07 -51.30
C PRO A 318 -16.02 9.32 -50.28
N PHE A 319 -16.25 10.17 -49.28
CA PHE A 319 -15.25 10.46 -48.24
C PHE A 319 -14.93 9.23 -47.36
N VAL A 320 -15.97 8.47 -47.00
CA VAL A 320 -15.83 7.21 -46.25
C VAL A 320 -15.04 6.20 -47.09
N LYS A 321 -15.42 6.06 -48.37
CA LYS A 321 -14.70 5.16 -49.31
C LYS A 321 -13.22 5.53 -49.40
N SER A 322 -12.91 6.81 -49.64
CA SER A 322 -11.53 7.29 -49.73
C SER A 322 -10.74 7.05 -48.45
N ALA A 323 -11.34 7.27 -47.26
CA ALA A 323 -10.70 7.00 -45.99
C ALA A 323 -10.40 5.51 -45.78
N ILE A 324 -11.31 4.63 -46.19
CA ILE A 324 -11.11 3.18 -46.13
C ILE A 324 -10.01 2.74 -47.12
N ASP A 325 -9.95 3.32 -48.31
CA ASP A 325 -8.88 3.02 -49.28
C ASP A 325 -7.48 3.43 -48.74
N VAL A 326 -7.39 4.55 -47.98
CA VAL A 326 -6.17 4.93 -47.25
C VAL A 326 -5.83 3.91 -46.16
N LEU A 327 -6.83 3.44 -45.40
CA LEU A 327 -6.60 2.42 -44.37
C LEU A 327 -6.22 1.06 -44.97
N ARG A 328 -6.72 0.71 -46.14
CA ARG A 328 -6.30 -0.50 -46.89
C ARG A 328 -4.89 -0.38 -47.45
N SER A 329 -4.54 0.75 -48.05
CA SER A 329 -3.17 0.97 -48.56
C SER A 329 -2.12 0.95 -47.43
N SER A 330 -2.52 1.29 -46.20
CA SER A 330 -1.67 1.17 -45.00
C SER A 330 -1.72 -0.21 -44.32
N GLU A 331 -2.33 -1.20 -44.96
CA GLU A 331 -2.51 -2.59 -44.45
C GLU A 331 -3.28 -2.68 -43.12
N ARG A 332 -4.00 -1.63 -42.71
CA ARG A 332 -4.82 -1.62 -41.51
C ARG A 332 -6.18 -2.31 -41.68
N LEU A 333 -6.68 -2.36 -42.92
CA LEU A 333 -7.90 -3.03 -43.35
C LEU A 333 -7.63 -3.89 -44.57
N VAL A 334 -8.46 -4.90 -44.81
CA VAL A 334 -8.52 -5.67 -46.04
C VAL A 334 -9.93 -5.69 -46.62
N ASP A 335 -10.07 -6.05 -47.89
CA ASP A 335 -11.38 -6.27 -48.50
C ASP A 335 -12.05 -7.51 -47.93
N GLY A 336 -13.36 -7.39 -47.66
CA GLY A 336 -14.17 -8.51 -47.13
C GLY A 336 -15.44 -8.04 -46.48
N HIS A 337 -16.01 -8.89 -45.62
CA HIS A 337 -17.37 -8.72 -45.11
C HIS A 337 -17.50 -8.84 -43.57
N ASP A 338 -16.38 -8.86 -42.83
CA ASP A 338 -16.44 -9.01 -41.37
C ASP A 338 -17.08 -7.81 -40.69
N ILE A 339 -16.84 -6.61 -41.25
CA ILE A 339 -17.40 -5.35 -40.74
C ILE A 339 -18.03 -4.58 -41.92
N ALA A 340 -19.23 -4.07 -41.73
CA ALA A 340 -19.89 -3.21 -42.70
C ALA A 340 -19.76 -1.74 -42.32
N VAL A 341 -19.53 -0.86 -43.31
CA VAL A 341 -19.75 0.60 -43.20
C VAL A 341 -20.93 0.96 -44.11
N ILE A 342 -22.06 1.34 -43.52
CA ILE A 342 -23.34 1.28 -44.21
C ILE A 342 -24.31 2.34 -43.68
N THR A 343 -25.25 2.79 -44.52
CA THR A 343 -26.38 3.60 -44.08
C THR A 343 -27.45 2.72 -43.44
N ALA A 344 -28.18 3.27 -42.48
CA ALA A 344 -29.14 2.51 -41.68
C ALA A 344 -30.32 1.94 -42.49
N ASP A 345 -30.67 2.52 -43.60
CA ASP A 345 -31.72 2.03 -44.50
C ASP A 345 -31.29 0.80 -45.34
N GLU A 346 -30.00 0.63 -45.57
CA GLU A 346 -29.41 -0.51 -46.25
C GLU A 346 -28.86 -1.57 -45.28
N PHE A 347 -28.90 -1.27 -43.96
CA PHE A 347 -28.29 -2.09 -42.93
C PHE A 347 -28.93 -3.48 -42.77
N THR A 348 -28.13 -4.52 -42.68
CA THR A 348 -28.59 -5.92 -42.62
C THR A 348 -28.12 -6.67 -41.39
N ALA A 349 -26.88 -6.48 -40.96
CA ALA A 349 -26.28 -7.23 -39.86
C ALA A 349 -25.11 -6.49 -39.18
N VAL A 350 -24.77 -6.89 -37.99
CA VAL A 350 -23.59 -6.45 -37.21
C VAL A 350 -22.46 -7.47 -37.39
N PRO A 351 -21.16 -7.05 -37.28
CA PRO A 351 -20.65 -5.72 -36.86
C PRO A 351 -20.77 -4.65 -37.93
N ALA A 352 -21.15 -3.43 -37.53
CA ALA A 352 -21.27 -2.33 -38.48
C ALA A 352 -21.03 -0.93 -37.90
N LEU A 353 -20.44 -0.07 -38.69
CA LEU A 353 -20.55 1.39 -38.53
C LEU A 353 -21.76 1.85 -39.36
N ILE A 354 -22.78 2.33 -38.66
CA ILE A 354 -24.08 2.66 -39.22
C ILE A 354 -24.28 4.18 -39.19
N THR A 355 -24.53 4.77 -40.33
CA THR A 355 -24.83 6.22 -40.44
C THR A 355 -26.29 6.45 -40.69
N ALA A 356 -26.79 7.62 -40.33
CA ALA A 356 -28.14 8.03 -40.69
C ALA A 356 -28.33 8.05 -42.21
N PRO A 357 -29.58 7.82 -42.71
CA PRO A 357 -29.86 7.91 -44.13
C PRO A 357 -29.74 9.37 -44.62
N THR A 358 -29.21 9.57 -45.81
CA THR A 358 -29.09 10.88 -46.43
C THR A 358 -30.49 11.43 -46.84
N ASP A 359 -31.35 10.55 -47.32
CA ASP A 359 -32.72 10.89 -47.72
C ASP A 359 -33.69 10.66 -46.53
N PRO A 360 -34.39 11.72 -46.05
CA PRO A 360 -35.37 11.60 -44.96
C PRO A 360 -36.54 10.63 -45.28
N VAL A 361 -36.88 10.40 -46.52
CA VAL A 361 -37.93 9.46 -46.94
C VAL A 361 -37.59 8.03 -46.51
N ARG A 362 -36.31 7.69 -46.42
CA ARG A 362 -35.80 6.36 -46.01
C ARG A 362 -35.77 6.13 -44.49
N LEU A 363 -36.16 7.13 -43.68
CA LEU A 363 -36.09 7.06 -42.23
C LEU A 363 -36.89 5.86 -41.66
N GLY A 364 -38.09 5.61 -42.22
CA GLY A 364 -38.91 4.47 -41.82
C GLY A 364 -38.25 3.10 -42.13
N ALA A 365 -37.57 3.02 -43.27
CA ALA A 365 -36.80 1.81 -43.61
C ALA A 365 -35.59 1.61 -42.67
N ALA A 366 -34.86 2.70 -42.35
CA ALA A 366 -33.76 2.69 -41.44
C ALA A 366 -34.17 2.19 -40.04
N ASN A 367 -35.24 2.73 -39.47
CA ASN A 367 -35.74 2.33 -38.16
C ASN A 367 -36.20 0.85 -38.13
N ARG A 368 -36.86 0.36 -39.19
CA ARG A 368 -37.20 -1.07 -39.30
C ARG A 368 -35.97 -1.98 -39.43
N ALA A 369 -34.91 -1.52 -40.09
CA ALA A 369 -33.67 -2.28 -40.20
C ALA A 369 -32.95 -2.38 -38.84
N LEU A 370 -32.85 -1.27 -38.10
CA LEU A 370 -32.32 -1.26 -36.74
C LEU A 370 -33.10 -2.18 -35.78
N GLU A 371 -34.44 -2.20 -35.92
CA GLU A 371 -35.32 -3.04 -35.11
C GLU A 371 -35.08 -4.53 -35.37
N ARG A 372 -35.07 -4.93 -36.63
CA ARG A 372 -34.80 -6.32 -37.03
C ARG A 372 -33.42 -6.82 -36.55
N ALA A 373 -32.43 -5.94 -36.47
CA ALA A 373 -31.09 -6.26 -35.96
C ALA A 373 -30.98 -6.20 -34.44
N GLY A 374 -32.06 -5.90 -33.73
CA GLY A 374 -32.05 -5.80 -32.26
C GLY A 374 -31.26 -4.59 -31.73
N ILE A 375 -31.04 -3.56 -32.57
CA ILE A 375 -30.39 -2.33 -32.14
C ILE A 375 -31.44 -1.45 -31.42
N PRO A 376 -31.21 -1.11 -30.14
CA PRO A 376 -32.23 -0.47 -29.31
C PRO A 376 -32.29 1.07 -29.49
N TRP A 377 -31.98 1.55 -30.68
CA TRP A 377 -31.99 2.97 -31.02
C TRP A 377 -32.87 3.21 -32.23
N ARG A 378 -33.52 4.38 -32.24
CA ARG A 378 -34.33 4.82 -33.39
C ARG A 378 -33.95 6.25 -33.77
N PHE A 379 -33.95 6.56 -35.03
CA PHE A 379 -33.87 7.91 -35.53
C PHE A 379 -35.24 8.62 -35.34
N GLY A 380 -35.23 9.73 -34.66
CA GLY A 380 -36.40 10.57 -34.42
C GLY A 380 -36.43 11.77 -35.35
N THR A 381 -36.74 12.95 -34.80
CA THR A 381 -36.89 14.21 -35.54
C THR A 381 -35.56 14.65 -36.16
N ARG A 382 -35.62 15.10 -37.41
CA ARG A 382 -34.46 15.74 -38.06
C ARG A 382 -34.26 17.14 -37.50
N ARG A 383 -33.01 17.42 -37.08
CA ARG A 383 -32.55 18.73 -36.63
C ARG A 383 -31.59 19.31 -37.66
N THR A 384 -31.76 20.57 -38.00
CA THR A 384 -30.89 21.35 -38.89
C THR A 384 -30.36 22.57 -38.14
N GLY A 385 -29.14 22.97 -38.47
CA GLY A 385 -28.43 24.10 -37.84
C GLY A 385 -27.09 23.68 -37.25
N ASP A 386 -26.12 24.56 -37.37
CA ASP A 386 -24.77 24.32 -36.96
C ASP A 386 -24.66 24.14 -35.41
N ALA A 387 -24.07 23.04 -35.03
CA ALA A 387 -23.83 22.73 -33.61
C ALA A 387 -22.49 21.98 -33.44
N THR A 388 -21.80 22.24 -32.35
CA THR A 388 -20.51 21.61 -32.04
C THR A 388 -20.73 20.24 -31.41
N VAL A 389 -19.99 19.28 -31.90
CA VAL A 389 -19.91 17.92 -31.33
C VAL A 389 -18.90 17.91 -30.19
N ARG A 390 -19.22 17.22 -29.08
CA ARG A 390 -18.32 16.94 -27.98
C ARG A 390 -18.18 15.44 -27.81
N GLY A 391 -16.92 14.95 -27.75
CA GLY A 391 -16.57 13.54 -27.61
C GLY A 391 -15.08 13.34 -27.85
N THR A 392 -14.54 12.20 -27.49
CA THR A 392 -13.13 11.88 -27.68
C THR A 392 -12.76 11.88 -29.16
N GLY A 393 -11.76 12.67 -29.54
CA GLY A 393 -11.31 12.81 -30.93
C GLY A 393 -12.25 13.61 -31.83
N MET A 394 -13.21 14.37 -31.25
CA MET A 394 -14.20 15.18 -31.99
C MET A 394 -13.90 16.68 -31.93
N ASP A 395 -12.67 17.08 -31.63
CA ASP A 395 -12.29 18.47 -31.51
C ASP A 395 -12.51 19.25 -32.81
N GLY A 396 -13.31 20.33 -32.73
CA GLY A 396 -13.67 21.17 -33.87
C GLY A 396 -14.63 20.50 -34.87
N VAL A 397 -15.26 19.38 -34.52
CA VAL A 397 -16.30 18.76 -35.33
C VAL A 397 -17.62 19.54 -35.15
N THR A 398 -18.27 19.86 -36.25
CA THR A 398 -19.58 20.51 -36.30
C THR A 398 -20.58 19.67 -37.11
N VAL A 399 -21.86 19.82 -36.76
CA VAL A 399 -22.97 19.12 -37.41
C VAL A 399 -23.99 20.14 -37.84
N ALA A 400 -24.31 20.16 -39.14
CA ALA A 400 -25.36 21.00 -39.73
C ALA A 400 -26.70 20.26 -39.84
N ALA A 401 -26.68 18.93 -39.97
CA ALA A 401 -27.90 18.12 -40.02
C ALA A 401 -27.72 16.79 -39.27
N ARG A 402 -28.68 16.49 -38.38
CA ARG A 402 -28.72 15.24 -37.60
C ARG A 402 -30.15 14.79 -37.33
N TYR A 403 -30.31 13.57 -36.92
CA TYR A 403 -31.54 13.04 -36.35
C TYR A 403 -31.40 12.90 -34.83
N ASP A 404 -32.48 13.07 -34.09
CA ASP A 404 -32.51 12.71 -32.68
C ASP A 404 -32.33 11.18 -32.55
N LEU A 405 -31.45 10.73 -31.68
CA LEU A 405 -31.32 9.30 -31.33
C LEU A 405 -32.17 9.02 -30.10
N VAL A 406 -33.19 8.20 -30.26
CA VAL A 406 -34.13 7.82 -29.20
C VAL A 406 -33.80 6.39 -28.76
N ALA A 407 -33.42 6.25 -27.49
CA ALA A 407 -33.17 4.95 -26.89
C ALA A 407 -34.49 4.23 -26.52
N GLN A 408 -34.53 2.91 -26.66
CA GLN A 408 -35.58 2.09 -26.06
C GLN A 408 -35.41 1.99 -24.54
N PRO A 409 -36.46 1.90 -23.73
CA PRO A 409 -36.36 1.76 -22.28
C PRO A 409 -35.50 0.54 -21.86
N GLY A 410 -34.65 0.73 -20.86
CA GLY A 410 -33.78 -0.35 -20.35
C GLY A 410 -32.53 -0.65 -21.18
N THR A 411 -32.20 0.21 -22.15
CA THR A 411 -30.99 0.03 -22.97
C THR A 411 -29.74 0.47 -22.23
N PRO A 412 -28.75 -0.42 -22.03
CA PRO A 412 -27.42 0.01 -21.66
C PRO A 412 -26.77 0.70 -22.88
N ALA A 413 -26.71 2.01 -22.86
CA ALA A 413 -26.24 2.79 -24.00
C ALA A 413 -24.92 3.47 -23.67
N GLU A 414 -23.90 3.19 -24.45
CA GLU A 414 -22.66 3.96 -24.42
C GLU A 414 -22.76 5.11 -25.42
N THR A 415 -22.74 6.34 -24.93
CA THR A 415 -22.71 7.54 -25.76
C THR A 415 -21.24 7.93 -26.00
N LEU A 416 -20.80 7.91 -27.25
CA LEU A 416 -19.46 8.26 -27.67
C LEU A 416 -19.29 9.76 -27.96
N ALA A 417 -20.32 10.40 -28.46
CA ALA A 417 -20.32 11.84 -28.73
C ALA A 417 -21.72 12.45 -28.61
N VAL A 418 -21.77 13.71 -28.22
CA VAL A 418 -23.00 14.47 -27.99
C VAL A 418 -23.00 15.80 -28.73
N VAL A 419 -24.20 16.28 -29.04
CA VAL A 419 -24.45 17.65 -29.49
C VAL A 419 -25.37 18.30 -28.46
N GLY A 420 -24.85 19.26 -27.72
CA GLY A 420 -25.55 19.80 -26.57
C GLY A 420 -25.73 18.73 -25.48
N ARG A 421 -26.96 18.26 -25.27
CA ARG A 421 -27.35 17.15 -24.39
C ARG A 421 -27.78 15.90 -25.14
N ASP A 422 -27.92 15.98 -26.46
CA ASP A 422 -28.43 14.89 -27.28
C ASP A 422 -27.29 13.97 -27.73
N ALA A 423 -27.52 12.67 -27.72
CA ALA A 423 -26.57 11.70 -28.26
C ALA A 423 -26.45 11.90 -29.77
N TRP A 424 -25.23 12.06 -30.27
CA TRP A 424 -24.91 12.14 -31.69
C TRP A 424 -24.28 10.87 -32.23
N MET A 425 -23.48 10.20 -31.39
CA MET A 425 -22.87 8.92 -31.69
C MET A 425 -23.04 8.00 -30.50
N VAL A 426 -23.55 6.81 -30.75
CA VAL A 426 -23.78 5.78 -29.75
C VAL A 426 -23.16 4.46 -30.19
N ALA A 427 -22.84 3.61 -29.22
CA ALA A 427 -22.26 2.32 -29.50
C ALA A 427 -22.94 1.21 -28.68
N GLY A 428 -22.89 0.02 -29.24
CA GLY A 428 -23.16 -1.23 -28.59
C GLY A 428 -22.03 -2.23 -28.82
N PRO A 429 -22.18 -3.48 -28.39
CA PRO A 429 -21.10 -4.46 -28.44
C PRO A 429 -20.50 -4.69 -29.84
N ARG A 430 -21.28 -4.54 -30.87
CA ARG A 430 -20.86 -4.81 -32.26
C ARG A 430 -21.39 -3.76 -33.25
N TYR A 431 -21.75 -2.57 -32.82
CA TYR A 431 -22.16 -1.49 -33.70
C TYR A 431 -21.72 -0.13 -33.18
N VAL A 432 -21.54 0.81 -34.09
CA VAL A 432 -21.47 2.24 -33.82
C VAL A 432 -22.54 2.88 -34.71
N LEU A 433 -23.42 3.68 -34.11
CA LEU A 433 -24.53 4.38 -34.80
C LEU A 433 -24.32 5.90 -34.72
N ILE A 434 -24.33 6.56 -35.87
CA ILE A 434 -24.15 8.01 -35.98
C ILE A 434 -25.49 8.66 -36.42
N ALA A 435 -25.85 9.72 -35.71
CA ALA A 435 -27.09 10.50 -35.94
C ALA A 435 -27.12 11.30 -37.24
N SER A 436 -25.99 11.39 -37.95
CA SER A 436 -25.84 12.14 -39.19
C SER A 436 -25.31 11.23 -40.33
N PRO A 437 -25.67 11.54 -41.58
CA PRO A 437 -24.87 11.05 -42.72
C PRO A 437 -23.44 11.60 -42.63
N LEU A 438 -22.45 10.82 -43.08
CA LEU A 438 -21.06 11.25 -43.16
C LEU A 438 -20.77 11.98 -44.49
N THR A 439 -21.51 13.06 -44.71
CA THR A 439 -21.33 13.97 -45.86
C THR A 439 -21.01 15.39 -45.37
N PRO A 440 -20.26 16.20 -46.16
CA PRO A 440 -19.89 17.56 -45.75
C PRO A 440 -21.07 18.47 -45.47
N GLU A 441 -22.23 18.24 -46.10
CA GLU A 441 -23.48 18.99 -45.90
C GLU A 441 -24.11 18.69 -44.53
N ALA A 442 -23.87 17.52 -43.97
CA ALA A 442 -24.44 17.13 -42.69
C ALA A 442 -23.46 17.32 -41.52
N THR A 443 -22.16 17.07 -41.74
CA THR A 443 -21.11 17.26 -40.72
C THR A 443 -19.76 17.51 -41.38
N ASN A 444 -18.91 18.31 -40.75
CA ASN A 444 -17.55 18.54 -41.23
C ASN A 444 -16.58 17.39 -40.85
N LEU A 445 -16.99 16.36 -40.10
CA LEU A 445 -16.15 15.25 -39.67
C LEU A 445 -15.39 14.61 -40.84
N PRO A 446 -15.99 14.27 -42.01
CA PRO A 446 -15.29 13.61 -43.13
C PRO A 446 -14.14 14.42 -43.74
N VAL A 447 -14.13 15.73 -43.56
CA VAL A 447 -13.09 16.64 -44.10
C VAL A 447 -12.08 17.08 -43.03
N ARG A 448 -12.19 16.56 -41.80
CA ARG A 448 -11.22 16.85 -40.73
C ARG A 448 -10.05 15.89 -40.78
N ALA A 449 -8.87 16.37 -40.38
CA ALA A 449 -7.66 15.51 -40.27
C ALA A 449 -7.85 14.35 -39.29
N THR A 450 -8.74 14.49 -38.31
CA THR A 450 -9.07 13.45 -37.31
C THR A 450 -9.93 12.30 -37.87
N PHE A 451 -10.55 12.46 -39.06
CA PHE A 451 -11.50 11.48 -39.60
C PHE A 451 -10.88 10.10 -39.85
N ILE A 452 -9.76 10.04 -40.57
CA ILE A 452 -9.10 8.76 -40.89
C ILE A 452 -8.60 8.04 -39.63
N PRO A 453 -7.90 8.69 -38.68
CA PRO A 453 -7.54 8.08 -37.42
C PRO A 453 -8.75 7.58 -36.62
N TRP A 454 -9.81 8.38 -36.51
CA TRP A 454 -11.05 8.01 -35.81
C TRP A 454 -11.73 6.80 -36.47
N LEU A 455 -11.92 6.83 -37.80
CA LEU A 455 -12.54 5.74 -38.54
C LEU A 455 -11.71 4.44 -38.39
N GLY A 456 -10.39 4.58 -38.47
CA GLY A 456 -9.47 3.49 -38.23
C GLY A 456 -9.66 2.86 -36.85
N SER A 457 -9.71 3.66 -35.78
CA SER A 457 -9.96 3.17 -34.40
C SER A 457 -11.32 2.47 -34.28
N VAL A 458 -12.38 3.04 -34.82
CA VAL A 458 -13.72 2.41 -34.81
C VAL A 458 -13.71 1.05 -35.49
N LEU A 459 -13.06 0.93 -36.64
CA LEU A 459 -13.06 -0.31 -37.44
C LEU A 459 -12.08 -1.36 -36.92
N THR A 460 -10.91 -0.95 -36.35
CA THR A 460 -9.86 -1.89 -35.96
C THR A 460 -9.87 -2.25 -34.47
N GLU A 461 -10.49 -1.43 -33.64
CA GLU A 461 -10.50 -1.63 -32.19
C GLU A 461 -11.91 -1.93 -31.68
N ARG A 462 -12.92 -1.15 -32.10
CA ARG A 462 -14.25 -1.23 -31.50
C ARG A 462 -15.16 -2.29 -32.12
N LEU A 463 -15.20 -2.37 -33.46
CA LEU A 463 -16.13 -3.27 -34.19
C LEU A 463 -15.62 -4.70 -34.35
N VAL A 464 -14.34 -4.93 -34.19
CA VAL A 464 -13.75 -6.27 -34.37
C VAL A 464 -14.08 -7.25 -33.24
N GLY A 465 -14.86 -6.84 -32.24
CA GLY A 465 -15.15 -7.62 -31.04
C GLY A 465 -14.05 -7.51 -29.98
N GLU A 466 -14.35 -7.86 -28.76
CA GLU A 466 -13.40 -7.77 -27.66
C GLU A 466 -12.25 -8.78 -27.86
N PRO A 467 -11.01 -8.32 -27.97
CA PRO A 467 -9.85 -9.22 -28.03
C PRO A 467 -9.49 -9.79 -26.66
N GLY A 468 -10.29 -9.54 -25.63
CA GLY A 468 -9.92 -9.69 -24.25
C GLY A 468 -9.27 -8.41 -23.69
N GLN A 469 -9.34 -8.27 -22.38
CA GLN A 469 -8.83 -7.08 -21.71
C GLN A 469 -7.39 -7.31 -21.24
N VAL A 470 -6.59 -6.26 -21.25
CA VAL A 470 -5.35 -6.20 -20.50
C VAL A 470 -5.66 -5.50 -19.16
N ILE A 471 -5.48 -6.23 -18.08
CA ILE A 471 -5.63 -5.71 -16.72
C ILE A 471 -4.22 -5.39 -16.21
N THR A 472 -3.98 -4.15 -15.82
CA THR A 472 -2.75 -3.80 -15.09
C THR A 472 -3.07 -3.87 -13.60
N ALA A 473 -2.27 -4.61 -12.85
CA ALA A 473 -2.52 -4.83 -11.44
C ALA A 473 -1.22 -4.75 -10.63
N ALA A 474 -1.36 -4.34 -9.37
CA ALA A 474 -0.27 -4.40 -8.41
C ALA A 474 0.02 -5.87 -8.04
N PRO A 475 1.28 -6.22 -7.76
CA PRO A 475 1.66 -7.54 -7.28
C PRO A 475 0.87 -7.95 -6.02
N GLY A 476 0.35 -9.17 -6.00
CA GLY A 476 -0.40 -9.70 -4.86
C GLY A 476 -1.79 -9.09 -4.63
N ALA A 477 -2.28 -8.24 -5.52
CA ALA A 477 -3.62 -7.69 -5.41
C ALA A 477 -4.70 -8.77 -5.57
N SER A 478 -5.80 -8.65 -4.84
CA SER A 478 -6.99 -9.48 -5.05
C SER A 478 -8.02 -8.68 -5.83
N LEU A 479 -8.43 -9.19 -6.99
CA LEU A 479 -9.37 -8.53 -7.90
C LEU A 479 -10.59 -9.41 -8.12
N PRO A 480 -11.73 -8.83 -8.55
CA PRO A 480 -12.88 -9.63 -8.98
C PRO A 480 -12.48 -10.55 -10.14
N ARG A 481 -12.87 -11.82 -10.05
CA ARG A 481 -12.63 -12.78 -11.12
C ARG A 481 -13.28 -12.34 -12.43
N PRO A 482 -12.52 -12.25 -13.56
CA PRO A 482 -13.10 -12.02 -14.86
C PRO A 482 -14.02 -13.17 -15.28
N ARG A 483 -15.30 -12.90 -15.54
CA ARG A 483 -16.30 -13.93 -15.92
C ARG A 483 -15.99 -14.61 -17.25
N TRP A 484 -15.11 -14.01 -18.05
CA TRP A 484 -14.70 -14.48 -19.37
C TRP A 484 -13.40 -15.31 -19.35
N ALA A 485 -12.86 -15.65 -18.16
CA ALA A 485 -11.62 -16.42 -18.02
C ALA A 485 -11.81 -17.59 -17.03
N ASP A 486 -11.13 -18.72 -17.31
CA ASP A 486 -11.19 -19.93 -16.51
C ASP A 486 -9.89 -20.16 -15.73
N ALA A 487 -8.76 -19.76 -16.31
CA ALA A 487 -7.43 -19.98 -15.75
C ALA A 487 -6.47 -18.81 -16.09
N LEU A 488 -5.36 -18.75 -15.34
CA LEU A 488 -4.23 -17.89 -15.61
C LEU A 488 -3.04 -18.74 -16.05
N GLU A 489 -2.35 -18.34 -17.13
CA GLU A 489 -1.19 -19.03 -17.70
C GLU A 489 0.04 -18.11 -17.59
N THR A 490 1.14 -18.65 -17.06
CA THR A 490 2.45 -17.98 -17.06
C THR A 490 3.05 -18.00 -18.47
N ILE A 491 4.11 -17.21 -18.69
CA ILE A 491 4.82 -17.22 -19.97
C ILE A 491 5.42 -18.60 -20.32
N ASP A 492 5.78 -19.38 -19.28
CA ASP A 492 6.32 -20.74 -19.42
C ASP A 492 5.22 -21.81 -19.63
N GLY A 493 3.97 -21.40 -19.74
CA GLY A 493 2.83 -22.29 -20.03
C GLY A 493 2.23 -22.99 -18.82
N GLN A 494 2.65 -22.67 -17.59
CA GLN A 494 2.01 -23.21 -16.38
C GLN A 494 0.64 -22.58 -16.20
N ARG A 495 -0.38 -23.40 -15.92
CA ARG A 495 -1.77 -22.95 -15.78
C ARG A 495 -2.27 -23.15 -14.37
N THR A 496 -2.88 -22.10 -13.83
CA THR A 496 -3.55 -22.11 -12.54
C THR A 496 -5.03 -21.73 -12.74
N ALA A 497 -5.94 -22.57 -12.26
CA ALA A 497 -7.37 -22.27 -12.32
C ALA A 497 -7.70 -21.04 -11.48
N LEU A 498 -8.60 -20.18 -11.97
CA LEU A 498 -9.09 -19.02 -11.22
C LEU A 498 -10.09 -19.46 -10.15
N GLY A 499 -9.89 -18.98 -8.92
CA GLY A 499 -10.81 -19.15 -7.80
C GLY A 499 -12.05 -18.25 -7.88
N GLU A 500 -12.64 -17.93 -6.73
CA GLU A 500 -13.74 -16.95 -6.63
C GLU A 500 -13.26 -15.53 -6.91
N SER A 501 -12.02 -15.21 -6.57
CA SER A 501 -11.29 -13.99 -6.91
C SER A 501 -10.09 -14.29 -7.80
N LEU A 502 -9.57 -13.25 -8.46
CA LEU A 502 -8.28 -13.26 -9.14
C LEU A 502 -7.21 -12.84 -8.14
N GLU A 503 -6.46 -13.80 -7.63
CA GLU A 503 -5.23 -13.51 -6.88
C GLU A 503 -4.11 -13.21 -7.88
N VAL A 504 -3.73 -11.93 -7.94
CA VAL A 504 -2.69 -11.46 -8.85
C VAL A 504 -1.33 -12.00 -8.38
N PRO A 505 -0.52 -12.58 -9.27
CA PRO A 505 0.81 -13.06 -8.89
C PRO A 505 1.66 -11.97 -8.22
N THR A 506 2.44 -12.35 -7.23
CA THR A 506 3.36 -11.45 -6.52
C THR A 506 4.61 -11.09 -7.32
N ARG A 507 4.92 -11.86 -8.35
CA ARG A 507 6.08 -11.66 -9.22
C ARG A 507 5.69 -10.79 -10.40
N ALA A 508 6.50 -9.77 -10.71
CA ALA A 508 6.33 -8.95 -11.90
C ALA A 508 6.40 -9.81 -13.19
N GLY A 509 5.52 -9.53 -14.12
CA GLY A 509 5.44 -10.31 -15.37
C GLY A 509 4.13 -10.10 -16.11
N THR A 510 4.02 -10.78 -17.26
CA THR A 510 2.80 -10.87 -18.04
C THR A 510 2.21 -12.28 -17.89
N TYR A 511 0.94 -12.35 -17.53
CA TYR A 511 0.19 -13.60 -17.38
C TYR A 511 -1.03 -13.55 -18.27
N PHE A 512 -1.37 -14.68 -18.90
CA PHE A 512 -2.46 -14.73 -19.87
C PHE A 512 -3.71 -15.37 -19.28
N PHE A 513 -4.84 -14.74 -19.51
CA PHE A 513 -6.13 -15.34 -19.22
C PHE A 513 -6.47 -16.39 -20.26
N ILE A 514 -6.90 -17.55 -19.79
CA ILE A 514 -7.28 -18.70 -20.62
C ILE A 514 -8.79 -18.90 -20.53
N ARG A 515 -9.40 -19.20 -21.68
CA ARG A 515 -10.77 -19.75 -21.79
C ARG A 515 -10.82 -20.80 -22.88
N GLY A 516 -11.34 -21.99 -22.55
CA GLY A 516 -11.41 -23.11 -23.50
C GLY A 516 -10.04 -23.45 -24.12
N GLY A 517 -8.96 -23.34 -23.36
CA GLY A 517 -7.59 -23.63 -23.79
C GLY A 517 -6.92 -22.54 -24.64
N ARG A 518 -7.58 -21.40 -24.90
CA ARG A 518 -7.04 -20.28 -25.70
C ARG A 518 -6.78 -19.05 -24.81
N ARG A 519 -5.74 -18.28 -25.15
CA ARG A 519 -5.47 -16.98 -24.52
C ARG A 519 -6.52 -15.96 -24.97
N VAL A 520 -7.22 -15.36 -24.00
CA VAL A 520 -8.33 -14.44 -24.24
C VAL A 520 -8.08 -13.04 -23.63
N GLY A 521 -6.98 -12.85 -22.94
CA GLY A 521 -6.59 -11.58 -22.33
C GLY A 521 -5.30 -11.73 -21.57
N ALA A 522 -4.90 -10.68 -20.85
CA ALA A 522 -3.70 -10.70 -20.03
C ALA A 522 -3.87 -9.89 -18.74
N VAL A 523 -3.19 -10.29 -17.69
CA VAL A 523 -2.88 -9.43 -16.55
C VAL A 523 -1.39 -9.12 -16.56
N VAL A 524 -1.07 -7.84 -16.45
CA VAL A 524 0.30 -7.33 -16.43
C VAL A 524 0.60 -6.85 -15.02
N VAL A 525 1.63 -7.41 -14.43
CA VAL A 525 2.07 -7.12 -13.07
C VAL A 525 3.40 -6.41 -13.15
N ASN A 526 3.46 -5.19 -12.63
CA ASN A 526 4.67 -4.36 -12.58
C ASN A 526 4.84 -3.76 -11.19
N PRO A 527 6.07 -3.45 -10.79
CA PRO A 527 6.31 -2.64 -9.61
C PRO A 527 5.65 -1.28 -9.71
N SER A 528 5.33 -0.67 -8.56
CA SER A 528 4.91 0.73 -8.53
C SER A 528 6.02 1.63 -9.06
N ALA A 529 5.65 2.63 -9.86
CA ALA A 529 6.63 3.62 -10.34
C ALA A 529 7.21 4.48 -9.20
N ASP A 530 6.48 4.58 -8.09
CA ASP A 530 6.92 5.34 -6.91
C ASP A 530 8.13 4.69 -6.23
N GLU A 531 8.28 3.36 -6.34
CA GLU A 531 9.43 2.61 -5.83
C GLU A 531 10.76 2.97 -6.52
N SER A 532 10.68 3.52 -7.74
CA SER A 532 11.85 3.96 -8.51
C SER A 532 12.37 5.33 -8.07
N ILE A 533 11.59 6.08 -7.28
CA ILE A 533 11.97 7.41 -6.78
C ILE A 533 12.68 7.23 -5.44
N LEU A 534 14.00 7.09 -5.45
CA LEU A 534 14.80 6.76 -4.27
C LEU A 534 15.07 7.94 -3.34
N ASP A 535 14.41 9.09 -3.50
CA ASP A 535 14.53 10.22 -2.58
C ASP A 535 14.07 9.82 -1.17
N ARG A 536 14.91 10.11 -0.16
CA ARG A 536 14.71 9.69 1.23
C ARG A 536 14.54 10.86 2.18
N PHE A 537 13.79 10.64 3.25
CA PHE A 537 13.85 11.48 4.43
C PHE A 537 15.10 11.14 5.25
N THR A 538 15.69 12.14 5.90
CA THR A 538 16.69 11.85 6.92
C THR A 538 16.03 11.19 8.13
N ALA A 539 16.79 10.46 8.93
CA ALA A 539 16.27 9.81 10.14
C ALA A 539 15.59 10.82 11.10
N ASN A 540 16.10 12.05 11.16
CA ASN A 540 15.50 13.12 11.97
C ASN A 540 14.19 13.63 11.36
N ASP A 541 14.15 13.88 10.05
CA ASP A 541 12.92 14.30 9.38
C ASP A 541 11.81 13.25 9.55
N LEU A 542 12.16 11.95 9.42
CA LEU A 542 11.21 10.86 9.58
C LEU A 542 10.74 10.74 11.04
N ARG A 543 11.64 10.89 12.03
CA ARG A 543 11.28 10.93 13.46
C ARG A 543 10.26 12.03 13.74
N ASP A 544 10.50 13.24 13.21
CA ASP A 544 9.66 14.41 13.47
C ASP A 544 8.26 14.25 12.82
N ARG A 545 8.18 13.52 11.69
CA ARG A 545 6.92 13.17 11.03
C ARG A 545 6.11 12.09 11.79
N LEU A 546 6.78 11.11 12.39
CA LEU A 546 6.16 10.02 13.14
C LEU A 546 5.45 10.47 14.42
N ARG A 547 5.63 11.72 14.86
CA ARG A 547 4.91 12.38 16.00
C ARG A 547 4.82 11.51 17.24
N THR A 548 5.89 10.81 17.56
CA THR A 548 5.95 9.89 18.69
C THR A 548 7.00 10.39 19.69
N ASP A 549 6.59 10.75 20.89
CA ASP A 549 7.47 11.29 21.96
C ASP A 549 8.57 10.31 22.41
N ARG A 550 8.49 9.07 21.98
CA ARG A 550 9.40 7.98 22.37
C ARG A 550 10.17 7.39 21.20
N THR A 551 10.41 8.16 20.14
CA THR A 551 11.23 7.71 19.01
C THR A 551 12.71 7.88 19.32
N VAL A 552 13.46 6.81 19.21
CA VAL A 552 14.93 6.78 19.32
C VAL A 552 15.49 6.49 17.93
N VAL A 553 16.34 7.38 17.45
CA VAL A 553 17.05 7.24 16.16
C VAL A 553 18.44 6.69 16.45
N ALA A 554 18.86 5.70 15.69
CA ALA A 554 20.22 5.19 15.73
C ALA A 554 21.04 5.74 14.55
N SER A 555 22.31 6.03 14.81
CA SER A 555 23.25 6.56 13.82
C SER A 555 23.79 5.49 12.87
N ASP A 556 23.90 4.26 13.36
CA ASP A 556 24.49 3.12 12.64
C ASP A 556 23.87 1.78 13.08
N ALA A 557 24.15 0.73 12.36
CA ALA A 557 23.59 -0.60 12.60
C ALA A 557 23.97 -1.20 13.97
N PRO A 558 25.24 -1.15 14.44
CA PRO A 558 25.60 -1.61 15.77
C PRO A 558 24.94 -0.81 16.89
N ALA A 559 24.85 0.52 16.75
CA ALA A 559 24.16 1.35 17.72
C ALA A 559 22.67 1.00 17.79
N TRP A 560 22.02 0.78 16.65
CA TRP A 560 20.61 0.42 16.59
C TRP A 560 20.33 -0.90 17.31
N SER A 561 21.05 -1.98 16.99
CA SER A 561 20.86 -3.28 17.64
C SER A 561 21.11 -3.23 19.15
N SER A 562 22.06 -2.39 19.60
CA SER A 562 22.35 -2.19 21.01
C SER A 562 21.28 -1.39 21.76
N LEU A 563 20.42 -0.63 21.06
CA LEU A 563 19.31 0.13 21.64
C LEU A 563 18.05 -0.73 21.80
N ALA A 564 17.97 -1.86 21.09
CA ALA A 564 16.90 -2.82 21.28
C ALA A 564 16.91 -3.31 22.74
N PHE A 565 15.72 -3.42 23.34
CA PHE A 565 15.51 -3.78 24.75
C PHE A 565 16.03 -2.80 25.80
N ARG A 566 16.77 -1.72 25.43
CA ARG A 566 17.31 -0.75 26.41
C ARG A 566 16.23 -0.04 27.22
N ALA A 567 15.06 0.24 26.63
CA ALA A 567 13.94 0.82 27.38
C ALA A 567 13.45 -0.10 28.50
N ALA A 568 13.55 -1.40 28.29
CA ALA A 568 13.17 -2.44 29.24
C ALA A 568 14.28 -2.77 30.26
N ALA A 569 15.51 -2.21 30.09
CA ALA A 569 16.59 -2.37 31.07
C ALA A 569 16.32 -1.66 32.41
N ARG A 570 15.23 -0.88 32.50
CA ARG A 570 14.80 -0.16 33.71
C ARG A 570 13.51 -0.76 34.24
N ARG A 571 13.57 -1.45 35.38
CA ARG A 571 12.39 -1.96 36.06
C ARG A 571 11.87 -0.93 37.06
N SER A 572 10.56 -0.74 37.09
CA SER A 572 9.90 0.02 38.17
C SER A 572 9.98 -0.76 39.48
N LEU A 573 10.45 -0.10 40.51
CA LEU A 573 10.50 -0.65 41.87
C LEU A 573 9.30 -0.20 42.73
N ILE A 574 8.22 0.31 42.11
CA ILE A 574 7.02 0.76 42.84
C ILE A 574 6.35 -0.40 43.55
N GLU A 575 6.07 -1.51 42.86
CA GLU A 575 5.40 -2.68 43.44
C GLU A 575 6.16 -3.28 44.63
N PRO A 576 7.48 -3.60 44.52
CA PRO A 576 8.20 -4.13 45.68
C PRO A 576 8.27 -3.10 46.82
N ALA A 577 8.38 -1.81 46.54
CA ALA A 577 8.38 -0.78 47.58
C ALA A 577 7.01 -0.68 48.31
N LEU A 578 5.89 -0.78 47.59
CA LEU A 578 4.55 -0.82 48.17
C LEU A 578 4.31 -2.11 48.95
N LEU A 579 4.79 -3.24 48.48
CA LEU A 579 4.69 -4.52 49.20
C LEU A 579 5.47 -4.47 50.52
N ILE A 580 6.66 -3.90 50.54
CA ILE A 580 7.45 -3.68 51.76
C ILE A 580 6.68 -2.76 52.73
N ALA A 581 6.11 -1.66 52.22
CA ALA A 581 5.30 -0.77 53.07
C ALA A 581 4.09 -1.50 53.67
N LEU A 582 3.39 -2.31 52.87
CA LEU A 582 2.24 -3.11 53.36
C LEU A 582 2.66 -4.12 54.41
N VAL A 583 3.74 -4.87 54.18
CA VAL A 583 4.26 -5.84 55.15
C VAL A 583 4.61 -5.15 56.48
N MET A 584 5.26 -4.00 56.43
CA MET A 584 5.62 -3.23 57.63
C MET A 584 4.38 -2.75 58.40
N LEU A 585 3.33 -2.29 57.71
CA LEU A 585 2.06 -1.88 58.34
C LEU A 585 1.33 -3.08 58.95
N VAL A 586 1.33 -4.24 58.31
CA VAL A 586 0.72 -5.47 58.85
C VAL A 586 1.48 -5.93 60.09
N VAL A 587 2.80 -5.93 60.08
CA VAL A 587 3.63 -6.27 61.25
C VAL A 587 3.37 -5.30 62.39
N GLU A 588 3.25 -4.00 62.13
CA GLU A 588 2.88 -3.00 63.10
C GLU A 588 1.49 -3.30 63.71
N ALA A 589 0.49 -3.57 62.88
CA ALA A 589 -0.87 -3.88 63.33
C ALA A 589 -0.93 -5.13 64.25
N ILE A 590 -0.18 -6.20 63.85
CA ILE A 590 -0.07 -7.41 64.68
C ILE A 590 0.63 -7.10 66.02
N ALA A 591 1.72 -6.32 66.00
CA ALA A 591 2.46 -5.95 67.21
C ALA A 591 1.62 -5.08 68.18
N ILE A 592 0.67 -4.27 67.63
CA ILE A 592 -0.30 -3.50 68.43
C ILE A 592 -1.44 -4.40 68.93
N GLY A 593 -2.01 -5.27 68.07
CA GLY A 593 -3.12 -6.17 68.41
C GLY A 593 -2.76 -7.23 69.47
N ALA A 594 -1.54 -7.72 69.48
CA ALA A 594 -1.02 -8.61 70.51
C ALA A 594 -0.95 -7.95 71.90
N ARG A 595 -1.03 -6.60 71.98
CA ARG A 595 -1.14 -5.87 73.26
C ARG A 595 -2.57 -5.91 73.80
N ALA A 596 -3.57 -5.78 72.93
CA ALA A 596 -4.99 -5.75 73.36
C ALA A 596 -5.40 -7.08 74.02
N ARG A 597 -4.85 -8.22 73.54
CA ARG A 597 -5.12 -9.57 74.06
C ARG A 597 -4.39 -9.91 75.36
N ARG A 598 -3.39 -9.13 75.79
CA ARG A 598 -2.67 -9.35 77.07
C ARG A 598 -3.12 -8.41 78.18
N VAL A 599 -4.00 -7.49 77.91
CA VAL A 599 -4.55 -6.51 78.83
C VAL A 599 -6.03 -6.81 79.09
N ALA A 600 -6.70 -7.63 78.28
CA ALA A 600 -7.99 -8.26 78.54
C ALA A 600 -7.75 -9.62 79.20
#